data_bb6cf29a8f7359180719469522dd29db
#
_entry.id   bb6cf29a8f7359180719469522dd29db
#
_cell.length_a   1.000
_cell.length_b   1.000
_cell.length_c   1.000
_cell.angle_alpha   90.00
_cell.angle_beta   90.00
_cell.angle_gamma   90.00
#
_symmetry.space_group_name_H-M   'P 1'
#
loop_
_entity.id
_entity.type
_entity.pdbx_description
1 polymer ?
#
loop_
_entity_poly.entity_id
_entity_poly.type
_entity_poly.pdbx_seq_one_letter_code
_entity_poly.pdbx_strand_id
1 'polypeptide(L)'
;MNDIPTALRSLACQEQFLDVVDRDTAINRFYRHLDLHPLRAETVSLSQALGRVLARPVVADVDVPGFDRSSVDGFAVRAADTVGATERAPKALALNGEVLTPGTVPQVTVAPATATLIATGGMVPRGADAVIMVEHTETRDDDSGVVIEIRRAAAAGQFIAFAGSDLARRSRRRSK
;
A
#
# COMPACT_ATOMS: atom_id res chain seq x y z
N MET A 1 -40.14 59.04 30.78
CA MET A 1 -39.12 58.73 29.78
C MET A 1 -38.38 57.51 30.33
N ASN A 2 -38.64 56.31 29.79
CA ASN A 2 -38.04 55.07 30.30
C ASN A 2 -36.56 55.06 29.89
N ASP A 3 -35.70 55.19 30.89
CA ASP A 3 -34.26 55.03 30.65
C ASP A 3 -33.95 53.57 30.29
N ILE A 4 -33.63 53.33 29.03
CA ILE A 4 -33.18 52.03 28.58
C ILE A 4 -31.82 51.76 29.24
N PRO A 5 -31.66 50.66 30.01
CA PRO A 5 -30.38 50.35 30.65
C PRO A 5 -29.23 50.42 29.64
N THR A 6 -28.09 50.96 30.06
CA THR A 6 -26.87 51.13 29.20
C THR A 6 -26.49 49.85 28.48
N ALA A 7 -26.68 48.67 29.13
CA ALA A 7 -26.45 47.36 28.53
C ALA A 7 -27.36 47.06 27.32
N LEU A 8 -28.61 47.54 27.31
CA LEU A 8 -29.53 47.36 26.18
C LEU A 8 -29.23 48.34 25.05
N ARG A 9 -28.66 49.52 25.36
CA ARG A 9 -28.21 50.47 24.33
C ARG A 9 -27.00 49.90 23.57
N SER A 10 -26.01 49.36 24.26
CA SER A 10 -24.85 48.76 23.61
C SER A 10 -25.22 47.54 22.74
N LEU A 11 -26.17 46.71 23.19
CA LEU A 11 -26.71 45.62 22.38
C LEU A 11 -27.48 46.12 21.15
N ALA A 12 -28.29 47.17 21.29
CA ALA A 12 -29.04 47.74 20.17
C ALA A 12 -28.17 48.44 19.14
N CYS A 13 -27.03 49.00 19.55
CA CYS A 13 -26.05 49.60 18.68
C CYS A 13 -25.03 48.59 18.11
N GLN A 14 -25.13 47.30 18.46
CA GLN A 14 -24.17 46.24 18.04
C GLN A 14 -22.70 46.58 18.37
N GLU A 15 -22.43 47.44 19.34
CA GLU A 15 -21.07 47.84 19.71
C GLU A 15 -20.21 46.65 20.16
N GLN A 16 -20.83 45.60 20.68
CA GLN A 16 -20.15 44.37 21.05
C GLN A 16 -19.52 43.61 19.85
N PHE A 17 -19.96 43.91 18.61
CA PHE A 17 -19.44 43.32 17.42
C PHE A 17 -18.37 44.18 16.73
N LEU A 18 -18.05 45.32 17.28
CA LEU A 18 -17.09 46.29 16.70
C LEU A 18 -15.65 46.08 17.23
N ASP A 19 -15.46 45.25 18.28
CA ASP A 19 -14.11 44.92 18.76
C ASP A 19 -13.48 43.83 17.87
N VAL A 20 -13.24 44.22 16.62
CA VAL A 20 -12.60 43.35 15.65
C VAL A 20 -11.09 43.30 15.94
N VAL A 21 -10.57 42.11 16.18
CA VAL A 21 -9.16 41.89 16.42
C VAL A 21 -8.52 41.17 15.21
N ASP A 22 -7.22 41.33 15.02
CA ASP A 22 -6.50 40.54 14.04
C ASP A 22 -6.51 39.04 14.40
N ARG A 23 -6.21 38.22 13.39
CA ARG A 23 -6.23 36.76 13.52
C ARG A 23 -5.35 36.24 14.66
N ASP A 24 -4.14 36.78 14.78
CA ASP A 24 -3.17 36.28 15.74
C ASP A 24 -3.59 36.62 17.18
N THR A 25 -4.16 37.80 17.37
CA THR A 25 -4.77 38.21 18.64
C THR A 25 -5.96 37.31 18.99
N ALA A 26 -6.85 37.00 18.03
CA ALA A 26 -7.97 36.10 18.25
C ALA A 26 -7.52 34.69 18.64
N ILE A 27 -6.51 34.14 17.93
CA ILE A 27 -5.91 32.86 18.23
C ILE A 27 -5.31 32.84 19.65
N ASN A 28 -4.52 33.85 19.98
CA ASN A 28 -3.92 33.97 21.32
C ASN A 28 -4.95 34.09 22.44
N ARG A 29 -6.03 34.87 22.21
CA ARG A 29 -7.15 34.96 23.17
C ARG A 29 -7.83 33.62 23.37
N PHE A 30 -8.02 32.84 22.29
CA PHE A 30 -8.64 31.51 22.34
C PHE A 30 -7.76 30.51 23.11
N TYR A 31 -6.49 30.40 22.73
CA TYR A 31 -5.58 29.42 23.33
C TYR A 31 -5.20 29.73 24.78
N ARG A 32 -5.26 31.00 25.22
CA ARG A 32 -4.96 31.40 26.61
C ARG A 32 -5.79 30.67 27.65
N HIS A 33 -6.99 30.25 27.29
CA HIS A 33 -7.94 29.60 28.20
C HIS A 33 -7.96 28.08 28.05
N LEU A 34 -7.14 27.51 27.16
CA LEU A 34 -7.08 26.07 26.91
C LEU A 34 -5.82 25.49 27.55
N ASP A 35 -6.02 24.45 28.34
CA ASP A 35 -4.91 23.57 28.76
C ASP A 35 -4.72 22.49 27.69
N LEU A 36 -3.73 22.69 26.81
CA LEU A 36 -3.42 21.80 25.70
C LEU A 36 -2.34 20.78 26.03
N HIS A 37 -2.00 20.63 27.30
CA HIS A 37 -1.06 19.58 27.69
C HIS A 37 -1.67 18.20 27.40
N PRO A 38 -0.87 17.28 26.82
CA PRO A 38 -1.33 15.92 26.59
C PRO A 38 -1.80 15.26 27.90
N LEU A 39 -2.93 14.59 27.86
CA LEU A 39 -3.39 13.76 28.97
C LEU A 39 -2.35 12.67 29.27
N ARG A 40 -2.32 12.21 30.52
CA ARG A 40 -1.43 11.13 30.93
C ARG A 40 -1.70 9.86 30.11
N ALA A 41 -0.64 9.24 29.61
CA ALA A 41 -0.75 7.95 28.90
C ALA A 41 -1.19 6.83 29.86
N GLU A 42 -2.09 5.99 29.40
CA GLU A 42 -2.52 4.76 30.09
C GLU A 42 -2.41 3.55 29.18
N THR A 43 -2.26 2.38 29.76
CA THR A 43 -2.27 1.11 29.02
C THR A 43 -3.67 0.50 29.13
N VAL A 44 -4.27 0.20 27.97
CA VAL A 44 -5.60 -0.42 27.89
C VAL A 44 -5.55 -1.68 27.03
N SER A 45 -6.54 -2.56 27.20
CA SER A 45 -6.69 -3.72 26.31
C SER A 45 -7.07 -3.27 24.90
N LEU A 46 -6.74 -4.06 23.89
CA LEU A 46 -7.07 -3.76 22.48
C LEU A 46 -8.58 -3.54 22.29
N SER A 47 -9.42 -4.31 22.98
CA SER A 47 -10.88 -4.18 22.94
C SER A 47 -11.39 -2.81 23.46
N GLN A 48 -10.62 -2.14 24.31
CA GLN A 48 -10.93 -0.83 24.89
C GLN A 48 -10.23 0.33 24.18
N ALA A 49 -9.42 0.04 23.14
CA ALA A 49 -8.61 1.02 22.45
C ALA A 49 -9.37 1.83 21.40
N LEU A 50 -10.53 1.31 20.94
CA LEU A 50 -11.34 1.99 19.91
C LEU A 50 -11.77 3.38 20.39
N GLY A 51 -11.55 4.40 19.55
CA GLY A 51 -11.88 5.80 19.85
C GLY A 51 -10.85 6.52 20.73
N ARG A 52 -9.75 5.88 21.13
CA ARG A 52 -8.68 6.50 21.90
C ARG A 52 -7.57 7.03 21.00
N VAL A 53 -6.85 8.04 21.48
CA VAL A 53 -5.69 8.61 20.80
C VAL A 53 -4.43 7.90 21.26
N LEU A 54 -3.58 7.52 20.31
CA LEU A 54 -2.30 6.89 20.61
C LEU A 54 -1.35 7.87 21.32
N ALA A 55 -0.81 7.47 22.46
CA ALA A 55 0.17 8.27 23.19
C ALA A 55 1.55 8.30 22.51
N ARG A 56 1.83 7.29 21.67
CA ARG A 56 3.06 7.17 20.87
C ARG A 56 2.73 6.54 19.52
N PRO A 57 3.46 6.89 18.45
CA PRO A 57 3.30 6.22 17.16
C PRO A 57 3.53 4.70 17.29
N VAL A 58 2.68 3.92 16.64
CA VAL A 58 2.90 2.49 16.43
C VAL A 58 3.81 2.33 15.22
N VAL A 59 4.85 1.54 15.36
CA VAL A 59 5.85 1.28 14.32
C VAL A 59 5.84 -0.20 13.99
N ALA A 60 5.73 -0.52 12.72
CA ALA A 60 5.86 -1.89 12.24
C ALA A 60 7.31 -2.38 12.40
N ASP A 61 7.47 -3.59 12.89
CA ASP A 61 8.74 -4.30 13.01
C ASP A 61 8.92 -5.40 11.94
N VAL A 62 7.90 -5.59 11.10
CA VAL A 62 7.87 -6.52 9.98
C VAL A 62 7.32 -5.83 8.73
N ASP A 63 7.68 -6.34 7.55
CA ASP A 63 7.08 -5.97 6.28
C ASP A 63 5.77 -6.74 6.07
N VAL A 64 4.76 -6.10 5.46
CA VAL A 64 3.52 -6.74 5.02
C VAL A 64 3.25 -6.34 3.56
N PRO A 65 3.19 -7.30 2.64
CA PRO A 65 3.61 -8.71 2.78
C PRO A 65 5.11 -8.83 3.10
N GLY A 66 5.54 -9.97 3.66
CA GLY A 66 6.94 -10.22 4.02
C GLY A 66 7.84 -10.59 2.85
N PHE A 67 7.26 -10.79 1.66
CA PHE A 67 7.94 -11.17 0.42
C PHE A 67 7.13 -10.71 -0.80
N ASP A 68 7.76 -10.65 -1.95
CA ASP A 68 7.10 -10.35 -3.22
C ASP A 68 6.17 -11.49 -3.61
N ARG A 69 4.89 -11.17 -3.88
CA ARG A 69 3.87 -12.18 -4.19
C ARG A 69 3.06 -11.80 -5.43
N SER A 70 2.54 -12.82 -6.11
CA SER A 70 1.62 -12.59 -7.22
C SER A 70 0.27 -12.01 -6.74
N SER A 71 -0.24 -11.04 -7.49
CA SER A 71 -1.59 -10.48 -7.28
C SER A 71 -2.66 -11.18 -8.12
N VAL A 72 -2.28 -12.10 -9.00
CA VAL A 72 -3.16 -12.81 -9.94
C VAL A 72 -2.70 -14.26 -10.11
N ASP A 73 -3.58 -15.10 -10.65
CA ASP A 73 -3.22 -16.44 -11.12
C ASP A 73 -2.58 -16.34 -12.51
N GLY A 74 -1.49 -17.07 -12.74
CA GLY A 74 -0.80 -17.00 -14.02
C GLY A 74 0.62 -17.56 -13.97
N PHE A 75 1.54 -16.88 -14.63
CA PHE A 75 2.90 -17.34 -14.82
C PHE A 75 3.91 -16.27 -14.44
N ALA A 76 4.81 -16.60 -13.53
CA ALA A 76 5.95 -15.77 -13.17
C ALA A 76 6.99 -15.86 -14.31
N VAL A 77 7.37 -14.71 -14.85
CA VAL A 77 8.21 -14.58 -16.04
C VAL A 77 9.23 -13.45 -15.88
N ARG A 78 10.18 -13.40 -16.77
CA ARG A 78 11.01 -12.22 -17.00
C ARG A 78 10.28 -11.32 -18.00
N ALA A 79 9.98 -10.09 -17.64
CA ALA A 79 9.30 -9.13 -18.52
C ALA A 79 10.02 -8.98 -19.87
N ALA A 80 11.36 -9.00 -19.85
CA ALA A 80 12.18 -8.91 -21.06
C ALA A 80 11.86 -10.02 -22.09
N ASP A 81 11.50 -11.22 -21.65
CA ASP A 81 11.18 -12.36 -22.52
C ASP A 81 9.79 -12.23 -23.18
N THR A 82 8.96 -11.32 -22.69
CA THR A 82 7.60 -11.06 -23.20
C THR A 82 7.54 -9.90 -24.18
N VAL A 83 8.64 -9.18 -24.39
CA VAL A 83 8.69 -7.98 -25.24
C VAL A 83 8.25 -8.32 -26.68
N GLY A 84 7.28 -7.57 -27.19
CA GLY A 84 6.71 -7.78 -28.52
C GLY A 84 5.66 -8.90 -28.59
N ALA A 85 5.29 -9.54 -27.48
CA ALA A 85 4.21 -10.50 -27.44
C ALA A 85 2.88 -9.83 -27.77
N THR A 86 2.14 -10.41 -28.70
CA THR A 86 0.78 -9.99 -29.12
C THR A 86 -0.04 -11.22 -29.47
N GLU A 87 -1.38 -11.06 -29.60
CA GLU A 87 -2.29 -12.11 -30.07
C GLU A 87 -1.87 -12.72 -31.42
N ARG A 88 -1.27 -11.91 -32.33
CA ARG A 88 -0.82 -12.35 -33.67
C ARG A 88 0.63 -12.85 -33.70
N ALA A 89 1.40 -12.52 -32.68
CA ALA A 89 2.81 -12.90 -32.57
C ALA A 89 3.11 -13.25 -31.11
N PRO A 90 2.61 -14.40 -30.62
CA PRO A 90 2.85 -14.82 -29.23
C PRO A 90 4.32 -15.16 -29.02
N LYS A 91 4.76 -15.08 -27.76
CA LYS A 91 6.10 -15.52 -27.33
C LYS A 91 5.99 -16.84 -26.58
N ALA A 92 6.75 -17.81 -26.99
CA ALA A 92 6.82 -19.13 -26.37
C ALA A 92 7.86 -19.15 -25.25
N LEU A 93 7.44 -19.58 -24.05
CA LEU A 93 8.31 -19.80 -22.88
C LEU A 93 8.14 -21.24 -22.41
N ALA A 94 9.27 -21.91 -22.10
CA ALA A 94 9.22 -23.25 -21.53
C ALA A 94 8.70 -23.21 -20.09
N LEU A 95 7.73 -24.05 -19.76
CA LEU A 95 7.21 -24.16 -18.41
C LEU A 95 8.17 -25.03 -17.58
N ASN A 96 8.68 -24.48 -16.46
CA ASN A 96 9.38 -25.33 -15.49
C ASN A 96 8.36 -26.15 -14.66
N GLY A 97 8.83 -27.24 -14.04
CA GLY A 97 7.93 -28.19 -13.35
C GLY A 97 7.43 -27.72 -11.98
N GLU A 98 7.68 -26.47 -11.56
CA GLU A 98 7.28 -25.97 -10.26
C GLU A 98 5.93 -25.26 -10.32
N VAL A 99 5.11 -25.46 -9.27
CA VAL A 99 3.82 -24.81 -9.08
C VAL A 99 3.86 -24.03 -7.77
N LEU A 100 3.74 -22.71 -7.84
CA LEU A 100 3.87 -21.82 -6.70
C LEU A 100 2.48 -21.41 -6.18
N THR A 101 2.09 -22.00 -5.07
CA THR A 101 0.87 -21.65 -4.32
C THR A 101 1.23 -20.89 -3.03
N PRO A 102 0.27 -20.21 -2.36
CA PRO A 102 0.51 -19.63 -1.05
C PRO A 102 1.09 -20.63 -0.07
N GLY A 103 2.22 -20.24 0.56
CA GLY A 103 2.97 -21.12 1.49
C GLY A 103 4.07 -21.97 0.83
N THR A 104 4.14 -22.02 -0.50
CA THR A 104 5.23 -22.69 -1.22
C THR A 104 6.41 -21.74 -1.37
N VAL A 105 7.60 -22.17 -0.95
CA VAL A 105 8.85 -21.44 -1.16
C VAL A 105 9.47 -21.86 -2.49
N PRO A 106 9.69 -20.94 -3.45
CA PRO A 106 10.28 -21.26 -4.75
C PRO A 106 11.66 -21.90 -4.64
N GLN A 107 11.88 -22.98 -5.37
CA GLN A 107 13.14 -23.69 -5.45
C GLN A 107 13.83 -23.49 -6.82
N VAL A 108 13.02 -23.23 -7.85
CA VAL A 108 13.50 -23.05 -9.22
C VAL A 108 13.61 -21.57 -9.55
N THR A 109 14.72 -21.18 -10.16
CA THR A 109 14.92 -19.82 -10.69
C THR A 109 14.34 -19.72 -12.09
N VAL A 110 13.60 -18.66 -12.38
CA VAL A 110 13.14 -18.36 -13.74
C VAL A 110 14.33 -17.90 -14.59
N ALA A 111 14.75 -18.80 -15.49
CA ALA A 111 15.82 -18.55 -16.47
C ALA A 111 15.27 -17.78 -17.70
N PRO A 112 16.13 -17.25 -18.59
CA PRO A 112 15.68 -16.73 -19.88
C PRO A 112 14.83 -17.75 -20.66
N ALA A 113 13.74 -17.26 -21.27
CA ALA A 113 12.76 -18.04 -22.02
C ALA A 113 12.07 -19.17 -21.21
N THR A 114 11.99 -19.03 -19.86
CA THR A 114 11.23 -19.93 -19.01
C THR A 114 10.15 -19.21 -18.22
N ALA A 115 9.19 -19.96 -17.72
CA ALA A 115 8.10 -19.47 -16.85
C ALA A 115 7.80 -20.49 -15.75
N THR A 116 7.22 -20.00 -14.64
CA THR A 116 6.76 -20.82 -13.51
C THR A 116 5.29 -20.56 -13.27
N LEU A 117 4.48 -21.60 -13.15
CA LEU A 117 3.07 -21.48 -12.77
C LEU A 117 2.97 -20.92 -11.34
N ILE A 118 2.18 -19.85 -11.17
CA ILE A 118 2.02 -19.18 -9.89
C ILE A 118 0.56 -18.82 -9.64
N ALA A 119 0.06 -19.15 -8.46
CA ALA A 119 -1.26 -18.74 -7.99
C ALA A 119 -1.19 -17.37 -7.28
N THR A 120 -2.33 -16.72 -7.19
CA THR A 120 -2.52 -15.49 -6.38
C THR A 120 -2.01 -15.70 -4.96
N GLY A 121 -1.17 -14.80 -4.47
CA GLY A 121 -0.51 -14.91 -3.16
C GLY A 121 0.72 -15.80 -3.14
N GLY A 122 1.05 -16.51 -4.22
CA GLY A 122 2.28 -17.29 -4.36
C GLY A 122 3.52 -16.38 -4.34
N MET A 123 4.62 -16.87 -3.75
CA MET A 123 5.90 -16.15 -3.69
C MET A 123 6.54 -16.09 -5.09
N VAL A 124 6.90 -14.88 -5.52
CA VAL A 124 7.58 -14.67 -6.81
C VAL A 124 8.97 -15.30 -6.77
N PRO A 125 9.29 -16.20 -7.72
CA PRO A 125 10.58 -16.89 -7.73
C PRO A 125 11.71 -15.95 -8.19
N ARG A 126 12.93 -16.27 -7.81
CA ARG A 126 14.11 -15.56 -8.30
C ARG A 126 14.15 -15.58 -9.83
N GLY A 127 14.60 -14.47 -10.43
CA GLY A 127 14.72 -14.33 -11.88
C GLY A 127 13.45 -13.82 -12.54
N ALA A 128 12.26 -14.00 -11.95
CA ALA A 128 11.04 -13.38 -12.43
C ALA A 128 10.95 -11.93 -11.90
N ASP A 129 10.44 -11.04 -12.74
CA ASP A 129 10.17 -9.65 -12.43
C ASP A 129 8.77 -9.19 -12.87
N ALA A 130 7.94 -10.11 -13.38
CA ALA A 130 6.54 -9.87 -13.75
C ALA A 130 5.72 -11.16 -13.64
N VAL A 131 4.40 -11.01 -13.57
CA VAL A 131 3.44 -12.11 -13.71
C VAL A 131 2.54 -11.82 -14.92
N ILE A 132 2.30 -12.85 -15.73
CA ILE A 132 1.31 -12.83 -16.82
C ILE A 132 0.05 -13.55 -16.32
N MET A 133 -1.10 -12.94 -16.48
CA MET A 133 -2.39 -13.57 -16.15
C MET A 133 -2.62 -14.78 -17.04
N VAL A 134 -3.22 -15.83 -16.51
CA VAL A 134 -3.56 -17.04 -17.24
C VAL A 134 -4.40 -16.77 -18.48
N GLU A 135 -5.29 -15.77 -18.44
CA GLU A 135 -6.15 -15.36 -19.54
C GLU A 135 -5.42 -14.78 -20.77
N HIS A 136 -4.14 -14.43 -20.59
CA HIS A 136 -3.29 -13.92 -21.67
C HIS A 136 -2.28 -14.97 -22.16
N THR A 137 -2.52 -16.24 -21.85
CA THR A 137 -1.64 -17.34 -22.20
C THR A 137 -2.40 -18.51 -22.82
N GLU A 138 -1.69 -19.35 -23.54
CA GLU A 138 -2.18 -20.65 -23.99
C GLU A 138 -1.09 -21.69 -23.76
N THR A 139 -1.47 -22.83 -23.21
CA THR A 139 -0.54 -23.93 -22.95
C THR A 139 -0.51 -24.88 -24.14
N ARG A 140 0.65 -25.27 -24.56
CA ARG A 140 0.87 -26.19 -25.66
C ARG A 140 1.94 -27.23 -25.29
N ASP A 141 1.72 -28.47 -25.69
CA ASP A 141 2.77 -29.51 -25.64
C ASP A 141 3.71 -29.34 -26.83
N ASP A 142 5.01 -29.45 -26.56
CA ASP A 142 6.11 -29.44 -27.53
C ASP A 142 6.98 -30.69 -27.32
N ASP A 143 7.80 -31.04 -28.28
CA ASP A 143 8.74 -32.18 -28.21
C ASP A 143 9.70 -32.08 -27.00
N SER A 144 9.93 -30.88 -26.50
CA SER A 144 10.79 -30.57 -25.33
C SER A 144 10.03 -30.44 -23.99
N GLY A 145 8.71 -30.56 -24.01
CA GLY A 145 7.87 -30.43 -22.82
C GLY A 145 6.72 -29.41 -22.97
N VAL A 146 6.19 -28.92 -21.86
CA VAL A 146 5.08 -27.95 -21.86
C VAL A 146 5.61 -26.55 -22.10
N VAL A 147 5.00 -25.86 -23.05
CA VAL A 147 5.33 -24.48 -23.45
C VAL A 147 4.09 -23.60 -23.22
N ILE A 148 4.31 -22.39 -22.75
CA ILE A 148 3.26 -21.37 -22.67
C ILE A 148 3.47 -20.33 -23.77
N GLU A 149 2.42 -20.04 -24.49
CA GLU A 149 2.37 -18.94 -25.46
C GLU A 149 1.85 -17.68 -24.75
N ILE A 150 2.72 -16.70 -24.60
CA ILE A 150 2.38 -15.38 -24.02
C ILE A 150 1.84 -14.50 -25.14
N ARG A 151 0.59 -14.05 -25.00
CA ARG A 151 -0.13 -13.24 -26.00
C ARG A 151 -0.14 -11.75 -25.69
N ARG A 152 0.42 -11.35 -24.53
CA ARG A 152 0.51 -9.95 -24.11
C ARG A 152 1.82 -9.72 -23.36
N ALA A 153 2.56 -8.69 -23.79
CA ALA A 153 3.77 -8.28 -23.09
C ALA A 153 3.46 -7.74 -21.69
N ALA A 154 4.34 -8.02 -20.74
CA ALA A 154 4.30 -7.48 -19.38
C ALA A 154 5.42 -6.46 -19.15
N ALA A 155 5.15 -5.47 -18.32
CA ALA A 155 6.16 -4.59 -17.76
C ALA A 155 6.75 -5.20 -16.48
N ALA A 156 8.01 -4.86 -16.18
CA ALA A 156 8.61 -5.23 -14.89
C ALA A 156 7.79 -4.68 -13.73
N GLY A 157 7.57 -5.51 -12.71
CA GLY A 157 6.70 -5.22 -11.55
C GLY A 157 5.21 -5.50 -11.80
N GLN A 158 4.81 -5.84 -13.02
CA GLN A 158 3.40 -6.07 -13.32
C GLN A 158 2.85 -7.26 -12.52
N PHE A 159 1.70 -7.03 -11.84
CA PHE A 159 1.00 -8.00 -10.99
C PHE A 159 1.84 -8.59 -9.84
N ILE A 160 2.87 -7.87 -9.38
CA ILE A 160 3.64 -8.19 -8.19
C ILE A 160 3.25 -7.23 -7.06
N ALA A 161 2.77 -7.76 -5.94
CA ALA A 161 2.69 -7.06 -4.67
C ALA A 161 4.03 -7.19 -3.95
N PHE A 162 4.80 -6.10 -3.93
CA PHE A 162 6.14 -6.11 -3.36
C PHE A 162 6.12 -6.20 -1.82
N ALA A 163 7.17 -6.77 -1.27
CA ALA A 163 7.39 -6.81 0.17
C ALA A 163 7.29 -5.41 0.78
N GLY A 164 6.52 -5.29 1.86
CA GLY A 164 6.31 -4.02 2.54
C GLY A 164 5.40 -3.02 1.83
N SER A 165 4.70 -3.42 0.74
CA SER A 165 3.80 -2.51 0.00
C SER A 165 2.60 -2.04 0.82
N ASP A 166 2.08 -2.87 1.73
CA ASP A 166 0.94 -2.52 2.60
C ASP A 166 1.43 -1.85 3.89
N LEU A 167 2.52 -2.38 4.46
CA LEU A 167 3.14 -1.86 5.66
C LEU A 167 4.65 -2.17 5.64
N ALA A 168 5.46 -1.13 5.55
CA ALA A 168 6.92 -1.30 5.53
C ALA A 168 7.50 -1.26 6.94
N ARG A 169 8.40 -2.18 7.24
CA ARG A 169 9.24 -2.15 8.43
C ARG A 169 10.00 -0.84 8.49
N ARG A 170 9.85 -0.08 9.57
CA ARG A 170 10.63 1.14 9.76
C ARG A 170 12.10 0.79 10.01
N SER A 171 12.95 0.95 9.00
CA SER A 171 14.39 0.90 9.23
C SER A 171 14.76 2.04 10.20
N ARG A 172 15.37 1.71 11.35
CA ARG A 172 16.00 2.72 12.19
C ARG A 172 17.12 3.35 11.35
N ARG A 173 16.88 4.55 10.81
CA ARG A 173 17.99 5.39 10.38
C ARG A 173 18.81 5.66 11.64
N ARG A 174 19.99 5.08 11.71
CA ARG A 174 20.99 5.51 12.68
C ARG A 174 21.29 6.97 12.33
N SER A 175 20.91 7.89 13.21
CA SER A 175 21.45 9.25 13.18
C SER A 175 22.96 9.13 13.32
N LYS A 176 23.68 9.60 12.31
CA LYS A 176 25.12 9.85 12.40
C LYS A 176 25.34 11.03 13.32
#